data_ac0868bbdc8ead26048ec10644cb0ddd
#
_entry.id   ac0868bbdc8ead26048ec10644cb0ddd
#
_cell.length_a   1.000
_cell.length_b   1.000
_cell.length_c   1.000
_cell.angle_alpha   90.00
_cell.angle_beta   90.00
_cell.angle_gamma   90.00
#
_symmetry.space_group_name_H-M   'P 1'
#
loop_
_entity.id
_entity.type
_entity.pdbx_description
1 polymer ?
#
loop_
_entity_poly.entity_id
_entity_poly.type
_entity_poly.pdbx_seq_one_letter_code
_entity_poly.pdbx_strand_id
1 'polypeptide(L)'
;MLLQNSSLDSLITAAGFASYLQFPVALDTAALLQEYAAGRVRLQAAVQSAADPNNDPNALYVVRGPTSAIAILPVRGVIVSGASAVQEEYYGLYNLDRIHSAVAAVAADSTITGLVLQMDTPGGSVLGLRSAADALLSLQEQRPEISVLSYSQRLNASAGMYLAAATQAFHAAPGAYVGSIGTIAALTDYSGLKEKFGISTRVYTADSTLKDLGRGPITDAHDTHMKDMVQSYSDEFKNWMKERRGVDSSAMHGQAWEARLAPSGITDSTAFVTFAEFLATALGL
;
A
#
# COMPACT_ATOMS: atom_id res chain seq x y z
N MET A 1 -16.67 16.31 9.47
CA MET A 1 -15.91 16.43 10.73
C MET A 1 -16.06 15.18 11.59
N LEU A 2 -15.92 13.99 11.00
CA LEU A 2 -16.16 12.68 11.62
C LEU A 2 -14.99 11.69 11.41
N LEU A 3 -13.85 12.15 10.90
CA LEU A 3 -12.72 11.29 10.51
C LEU A 3 -11.53 11.31 11.47
N GLN A 4 -11.58 12.08 12.57
CA GLN A 4 -10.40 12.25 13.43
C GLN A 4 -10.17 11.16 14.48
N ASN A 5 -11.19 10.36 14.84
CA ASN A 5 -10.98 9.31 15.84
C ASN A 5 -10.77 7.91 15.24
N SER A 6 -11.27 7.65 14.04
CA SER A 6 -11.05 6.37 13.36
C SER A 6 -9.63 6.20 12.83
N SER A 7 -8.92 7.30 12.55
CA SER A 7 -7.55 7.26 12.04
C SER A 7 -6.53 6.88 13.13
N LEU A 8 -6.74 7.32 14.37
CA LEU A 8 -5.80 7.00 15.47
C LEU A 8 -5.91 5.53 15.90
N ASP A 9 -7.13 5.00 16.00
CA ASP A 9 -7.34 3.59 16.39
C ASP A 9 -6.93 2.62 15.26
N SER A 10 -7.14 2.97 14.01
CA SER A 10 -6.62 2.20 12.86
C SER A 10 -5.09 2.31 12.75
N LEU A 11 -4.50 3.44 13.09
CA LEU A 11 -3.06 3.64 13.17
C LEU A 11 -2.43 2.82 14.31
N ILE A 12 -3.07 2.76 15.49
CA ILE A 12 -2.61 1.95 16.62
C ILE A 12 -2.71 0.46 16.28
N THR A 13 -3.76 0.03 15.59
CA THR A 13 -3.93 -1.38 15.17
C THR A 13 -2.93 -1.76 14.07
N ALA A 14 -2.70 -0.88 13.11
CA ALA A 14 -1.70 -1.08 12.06
C ALA A 14 -0.26 -1.00 12.60
N ALA A 15 0.03 -0.08 13.52
CA ALA A 15 1.31 0.00 14.21
C ALA A 15 1.55 -1.22 15.12
N GLY A 16 0.49 -1.76 15.74
CA GLY A 16 0.54 -3.02 16.49
C GLY A 16 0.89 -4.21 15.58
N PHE A 17 0.41 -4.26 14.36
CA PHE A 17 0.76 -5.30 13.38
C PHE A 17 2.20 -5.13 12.86
N ALA A 18 2.65 -3.91 12.64
CA ALA A 18 4.03 -3.61 12.24
C ALA A 18 5.05 -3.95 13.33
N SER A 19 4.68 -3.84 14.62
CA SER A 19 5.57 -4.21 15.73
C SER A 19 5.80 -5.72 15.88
N TYR A 20 4.92 -6.55 15.32
CA TYR A 20 5.10 -8.01 15.28
C TYR A 20 6.09 -8.49 14.21
N LEU A 21 6.45 -7.64 13.25
CA LEU A 21 7.35 -7.94 12.14
C LEU A 21 8.66 -7.14 12.22
N GLN A 22 9.17 -6.89 13.42
CA GLN A 22 10.49 -6.28 13.60
C GLN A 22 11.60 -7.23 13.14
N PHE A 23 11.94 -7.17 11.84
CA PHE A 23 13.23 -7.60 11.35
C PHE A 23 14.10 -6.35 11.11
N PRO A 24 15.20 -6.18 11.83
CA PRO A 24 16.10 -5.06 11.60
C PRO A 24 16.95 -5.37 10.37
N VAL A 25 16.54 -4.98 9.19
CA VAL A 25 17.42 -4.88 8.04
C VAL A 25 17.21 -3.50 7.41
N ALA A 26 18.05 -2.56 7.80
CA ALA A 26 18.29 -1.38 7.01
C ALA A 26 18.89 -1.84 5.68
N LEU A 27 18.15 -1.69 4.57
CA LEU A 27 18.72 -1.87 3.24
C LEU A 27 19.73 -0.74 3.03
N ASP A 28 21.00 -1.12 3.04
CA ASP A 28 22.08 -0.23 2.63
C ASP A 28 22.00 -0.06 1.12
N THR A 29 21.37 1.03 0.68
CA THR A 29 21.34 1.45 -0.73
C THR A 29 22.76 1.61 -1.30
N ALA A 30 23.76 1.85 -0.46
CA ALA A 30 25.17 1.94 -0.86
C ALA A 30 25.74 0.55 -1.23
N ALA A 31 25.33 -0.55 -0.55
CA ALA A 31 25.75 -1.89 -0.90
C ALA A 31 25.18 -2.36 -2.24
N LEU A 32 23.92 -2.02 -2.52
CA LEU A 32 23.27 -2.24 -3.82
C LEU A 32 24.00 -1.50 -4.95
N LEU A 33 24.49 -0.29 -4.69
CA LEU A 33 25.27 0.50 -5.63
C LEU A 33 26.68 -0.08 -5.86
N GLN A 34 27.30 -0.71 -4.87
CA GLN A 34 28.63 -1.32 -5.00
C GLN A 34 28.57 -2.63 -5.83
N GLU A 35 27.59 -3.46 -5.68
CA GLU A 35 27.42 -4.67 -6.51
C GLU A 35 27.18 -4.34 -7.99
N TYR A 36 26.44 -3.26 -8.28
CA TYR A 36 26.23 -2.79 -9.64
C TYR A 36 27.41 -2.01 -10.22
N ALA A 37 28.22 -1.32 -9.41
CA ALA A 37 29.43 -0.62 -9.84
C ALA A 37 30.52 -1.57 -10.32
N ALA A 38 30.48 -2.85 -9.93
CA ALA A 38 31.43 -3.88 -10.32
C ALA A 38 31.27 -4.42 -11.75
N GLY A 39 30.40 -3.82 -12.60
CA GLY A 39 30.55 -4.08 -14.02
C GLY A 39 29.31 -4.27 -14.89
N ARG A 40 28.08 -4.01 -14.44
CA ARG A 40 26.91 -4.28 -15.29
C ARG A 40 25.97 -3.12 -15.61
N VAL A 41 25.91 -2.02 -14.88
CA VAL A 41 25.08 -0.87 -15.23
C VAL A 41 25.67 0.46 -14.74
N ARG A 42 25.75 1.46 -15.64
CA ARG A 42 26.02 2.85 -15.24
C ARG A 42 24.75 3.46 -14.58
N LEU A 43 24.42 3.00 -13.41
CA LEU A 43 23.33 3.55 -12.59
C LEU A 43 23.71 4.88 -11.91
N GLN A 44 24.99 5.28 -11.98
CA GLN A 44 25.51 6.45 -11.28
C GLN A 44 24.79 7.77 -11.59
N ALA A 45 24.31 7.97 -12.81
CA ALA A 45 23.63 9.21 -13.17
C ALA A 45 22.16 9.23 -12.70
N ALA A 46 21.53 8.08 -12.60
CA ALA A 46 20.11 7.95 -12.26
C ALA A 46 19.85 8.08 -10.76
N VAL A 47 20.75 7.53 -9.93
CA VAL A 47 20.63 7.59 -8.46
C VAL A 47 20.94 9.00 -7.93
N GLN A 48 21.82 9.75 -8.58
CA GLN A 48 22.11 11.15 -8.19
C GLN A 48 20.94 12.09 -8.45
N SER A 49 20.08 11.82 -9.42
CA SER A 49 18.85 12.61 -9.63
C SER A 49 17.67 12.15 -8.77
N ALA A 50 17.78 10.96 -8.19
CA ALA A 50 16.74 10.33 -7.38
C ALA A 50 16.87 10.60 -5.87
N ALA A 51 17.99 11.17 -5.43
CA ALA A 51 18.08 11.67 -4.07
C ALA A 51 17.20 12.92 -3.96
N ASP A 52 16.00 12.76 -3.41
CA ASP A 52 15.18 13.91 -3.04
C ASP A 52 16.00 14.81 -2.12
N PRO A 53 16.14 16.11 -2.44
CA PRO A 53 16.84 17.05 -1.59
C PRO A 53 16.23 17.15 -0.17
N ASN A 54 15.01 16.66 0.03
CA ASN A 54 14.29 16.62 1.32
C ASN A 54 14.33 15.24 1.99
N ASN A 55 15.07 14.27 1.43
CA ASN A 55 15.16 12.90 1.97
C ASN A 55 13.80 12.16 2.13
N ASP A 56 12.88 12.38 1.20
CA ASP A 56 11.57 11.71 1.20
C ASP A 56 11.70 10.26 0.67
N PRO A 57 11.49 9.23 1.53
CA PRO A 57 11.65 7.82 1.13
C PRO A 57 10.59 7.34 0.13
N ASN A 58 9.53 8.12 -0.08
CA ASN A 58 8.42 7.83 -0.98
C ASN A 58 8.39 8.76 -2.21
N ALA A 59 9.46 9.53 -2.46
CA ALA A 59 9.55 10.39 -3.64
C ALA A 59 9.57 9.57 -4.93
N LEU A 60 8.85 10.04 -5.96
CA LEU A 60 8.94 9.49 -7.32
C LEU A 60 10.32 9.79 -7.90
N TYR A 61 10.98 8.80 -8.49
CA TYR A 61 12.24 9.00 -9.20
C TYR A 61 12.29 8.21 -10.51
N VAL A 62 13.18 8.59 -11.42
CA VAL A 62 13.30 7.95 -12.75
C VAL A 62 14.67 7.32 -12.91
N VAL A 63 14.69 6.04 -13.32
CA VAL A 63 15.90 5.32 -13.71
C VAL A 63 15.93 5.21 -15.22
N ARG A 64 17.05 5.58 -15.84
CA ARG A 64 17.22 5.59 -17.29
C ARG A 64 18.18 4.47 -17.71
N GLY A 65 17.71 3.60 -18.59
CA GLY A 65 18.49 2.62 -19.33
C GLY A 65 18.92 3.15 -20.71
N PRO A 66 19.54 2.31 -21.53
CA PRO A 66 19.95 2.68 -22.90
C PRO A 66 18.81 3.12 -23.81
N THR A 67 17.66 2.45 -23.71
CA THR A 67 16.49 2.66 -24.56
C THR A 67 15.19 2.86 -23.77
N SER A 68 15.25 2.87 -22.46
CA SER A 68 14.07 2.91 -21.57
C SER A 68 14.28 3.88 -20.42
N ALA A 69 13.18 4.44 -19.92
CA ALA A 69 13.17 5.27 -18.73
C ALA A 69 12.00 4.82 -17.85
N ILE A 70 12.30 4.31 -16.66
CA ILE A 70 11.31 3.76 -15.74
C ILE A 70 11.17 4.70 -14.56
N ALA A 71 9.96 5.19 -14.34
CA ALA A 71 9.57 5.89 -13.12
C ALA A 71 9.36 4.87 -12.01
N ILE A 72 9.93 5.12 -10.84
CA ILE A 72 9.80 4.28 -9.65
C ILE A 72 9.10 5.07 -8.58
N LEU A 73 7.97 4.55 -8.12
CA LEU A 73 7.21 5.07 -7.00
C LEU A 73 7.36 4.14 -5.80
N PRO A 74 8.16 4.49 -4.80
CA PRO A 74 8.19 3.75 -3.56
C PRO A 74 6.84 3.89 -2.84
N VAL A 75 6.28 2.75 -2.38
CA VAL A 75 5.07 2.68 -1.57
C VAL A 75 5.44 2.05 -0.24
N ARG A 76 5.93 2.87 0.69
CA ARG A 76 6.47 2.41 1.96
C ARG A 76 5.66 2.94 3.13
N GLY A 77 5.34 2.04 4.07
CA GLY A 77 4.60 2.38 5.28
C GLY A 77 3.11 2.08 5.20
N VAL A 78 2.36 2.53 6.21
CA VAL A 78 0.92 2.33 6.31
C VAL A 78 0.19 3.25 5.33
N ILE A 79 -0.61 2.65 4.46
CA ILE A 79 -1.37 3.38 3.43
C ILE A 79 -2.52 4.15 4.06
N VAL A 80 -2.58 5.44 3.78
CA VAL A 80 -3.64 6.35 4.25
C VAL A 80 -4.05 7.33 3.14
N SER A 81 -5.17 8.01 3.32
CA SER A 81 -5.62 9.10 2.45
C SER A 81 -5.58 10.43 3.20
N GLY A 82 -5.08 11.49 2.57
CA GLY A 82 -5.11 12.84 3.12
C GLY A 82 -4.11 13.10 4.26
N ALA A 83 -3.01 12.33 4.36
CA ALA A 83 -1.94 12.62 5.30
C ALA A 83 -1.11 13.83 4.82
N SER A 84 -0.70 14.68 5.76
CA SER A 84 0.29 15.72 5.49
C SER A 84 1.70 15.12 5.43
N ALA A 85 2.65 15.81 4.77
CA ALA A 85 4.05 15.37 4.70
C ALA A 85 4.67 15.14 6.09
N VAL A 86 4.32 15.97 7.08
CA VAL A 86 4.77 15.79 8.47
C VAL A 86 4.23 14.50 9.08
N GLN A 87 2.98 14.14 8.80
CA GLN A 87 2.39 12.89 9.29
C GLN A 87 3.01 11.68 8.60
N GLU A 88 3.29 11.76 7.29
CA GLU A 88 3.98 10.71 6.58
C GLU A 88 5.37 10.45 7.18
N GLU A 89 6.15 11.49 7.38
CA GLU A 89 7.51 11.40 7.93
C GLU A 89 7.50 10.88 9.39
N TYR A 90 6.67 11.48 10.25
CA TYR A 90 6.68 11.19 11.68
C TYR A 90 6.10 9.82 12.03
N TYR A 91 5.06 9.36 11.29
CA TYR A 91 4.35 8.11 11.57
C TYR A 91 4.68 6.98 10.59
N GLY A 92 5.55 7.20 9.61
CA GLY A 92 5.85 6.21 8.58
C GLY A 92 4.63 5.87 7.73
N LEU A 93 3.83 6.88 7.35
CA LEU A 93 2.64 6.72 6.54
C LEU A 93 2.97 6.84 5.05
N TYR A 94 2.11 6.29 4.22
CA TYR A 94 2.11 6.50 2.77
C TYR A 94 0.78 7.12 2.34
N ASN A 95 0.81 8.36 1.83
CA ASN A 95 -0.38 9.04 1.35
C ASN A 95 -0.73 8.62 -0.08
N LEU A 96 -1.96 8.14 -0.30
CA LEU A 96 -2.46 7.73 -1.62
C LEU A 96 -2.42 8.85 -2.68
N ASP A 97 -2.43 10.12 -2.28
CA ASP A 97 -2.30 11.26 -3.21
C ASP A 97 -0.98 11.24 -4.00
N ARG A 98 0.04 10.54 -3.48
CA ARG A 98 1.32 10.32 -4.21
C ARG A 98 1.13 9.47 -5.46
N ILE A 99 0.19 8.51 -5.46
CA ILE A 99 -0.13 7.72 -6.66
C ILE A 99 -0.73 8.63 -7.73
N HIS A 100 -1.69 9.48 -7.38
CA HIS A 100 -2.28 10.43 -8.31
C HIS A 100 -1.24 11.39 -8.90
N SER A 101 -0.36 11.90 -8.05
CA SER A 101 0.73 12.80 -8.49
C SER A 101 1.72 12.08 -9.41
N ALA A 102 2.10 10.84 -9.08
CA ALA A 102 3.00 10.04 -9.91
C ALA A 102 2.39 9.70 -11.27
N VAL A 103 1.11 9.30 -11.28
CA VAL A 103 0.37 9.01 -12.52
C VAL A 103 0.33 10.26 -13.41
N ALA A 104 0.01 11.44 -12.85
CA ALA A 104 -0.01 12.68 -13.60
C ALA A 104 1.38 13.04 -14.17
N ALA A 105 2.45 12.88 -13.38
CA ALA A 105 3.82 13.13 -13.82
C ALA A 105 4.25 12.17 -14.96
N VAL A 106 3.96 10.87 -14.82
CA VAL A 106 4.27 9.85 -15.83
C VAL A 106 3.44 10.08 -17.10
N ALA A 107 2.18 10.44 -16.99
CA ALA A 107 1.32 10.74 -18.14
C ALA A 107 1.84 11.94 -18.95
N ALA A 108 2.41 12.95 -18.28
CA ALA A 108 2.91 14.17 -18.90
C ALA A 108 4.32 14.03 -19.54
N ASP A 109 5.11 13.04 -19.11
CA ASP A 109 6.48 12.83 -19.62
C ASP A 109 6.52 11.69 -20.65
N SER A 110 6.54 12.03 -21.94
CA SER A 110 6.59 11.06 -23.03
C SER A 110 7.90 10.24 -23.09
N THR A 111 8.93 10.64 -22.37
CA THR A 111 10.20 9.90 -22.31
C THR A 111 10.14 8.69 -21.37
N ILE A 112 9.15 8.65 -20.48
CA ILE A 112 8.95 7.53 -19.54
C ILE A 112 8.29 6.37 -20.28
N THR A 113 8.91 5.19 -20.19
CA THR A 113 8.48 3.95 -20.84
C THR A 113 7.83 2.96 -19.88
N GLY A 114 7.86 3.23 -18.57
CA GLY A 114 7.24 2.37 -17.57
C GLY A 114 7.12 3.04 -16.21
N LEU A 115 6.20 2.52 -15.39
CA LEU A 115 6.02 2.88 -13.98
C LEU A 115 6.14 1.62 -13.14
N VAL A 116 6.95 1.66 -12.11
CA VAL A 116 7.08 0.58 -11.13
C VAL A 116 6.70 1.07 -9.75
N LEU A 117 5.73 0.40 -9.13
CA LEU A 117 5.44 0.57 -7.70
C LEU A 117 6.37 -0.35 -6.89
N GLN A 118 7.28 0.24 -6.13
CA GLN A 118 8.15 -0.51 -5.21
C GLN A 118 7.45 -0.66 -3.87
N MET A 119 6.84 -1.82 -3.64
CA MET A 119 5.95 -2.10 -2.52
C MET A 119 6.71 -2.56 -1.28
N ASP A 120 6.45 -1.89 -0.14
CA ASP A 120 6.91 -2.29 1.19
C ASP A 120 5.91 -1.79 2.24
N THR A 121 4.74 -2.43 2.29
CA THR A 121 3.59 -1.95 3.05
C THR A 121 2.80 -3.08 3.71
N PRO A 122 2.36 -2.89 4.97
CA PRO A 122 1.41 -3.79 5.62
C PRO A 122 -0.03 -3.62 5.12
N GLY A 123 -0.29 -2.62 4.26
CA GLY A 123 -1.62 -2.20 3.88
C GLY A 123 -2.05 -0.92 4.60
N GLY A 124 -3.35 -0.75 4.81
CA GLY A 124 -3.87 0.45 5.46
C GLY A 124 -5.33 0.74 5.15
N SER A 125 -5.67 2.02 5.00
CA SER A 125 -7.03 2.50 4.84
C SER A 125 -7.69 2.02 3.56
N VAL A 126 -8.99 1.71 3.63
CA VAL A 126 -9.84 1.48 2.46
C VAL A 126 -10.25 2.79 1.76
N LEU A 127 -10.19 3.93 2.48
CA LEU A 127 -10.58 5.22 1.95
C LEU A 127 -9.58 5.71 0.89
N GLY A 128 -10.07 6.07 -0.29
CA GLY A 128 -9.26 6.54 -1.41
C GLY A 128 -8.53 5.42 -2.18
N LEU A 129 -8.53 4.18 -1.68
CA LEU A 129 -7.78 3.07 -2.26
C LEU A 129 -8.25 2.74 -3.68
N ARG A 130 -9.57 2.68 -3.89
CA ARG A 130 -10.16 2.44 -5.22
C ARG A 130 -9.78 3.54 -6.20
N SER A 131 -9.86 4.81 -5.80
CA SER A 131 -9.48 5.95 -6.66
C SER A 131 -8.01 5.88 -7.10
N ALA A 132 -7.11 5.51 -6.18
CA ALA A 132 -5.69 5.33 -6.51
C ALA A 132 -5.46 4.16 -7.49
N ALA A 133 -6.17 3.04 -7.30
CA ALA A 133 -6.13 1.90 -8.23
C ALA A 133 -6.68 2.28 -9.62
N ASP A 134 -7.81 2.98 -9.68
CA ASP A 134 -8.41 3.45 -10.92
C ASP A 134 -7.49 4.45 -11.66
N ALA A 135 -6.72 5.28 -10.95
CA ALA A 135 -5.71 6.15 -11.57
C ALA A 135 -4.61 5.34 -12.27
N LEU A 136 -4.14 4.24 -11.66
CA LEU A 136 -3.16 3.35 -12.31
C LEU A 136 -3.72 2.68 -13.55
N LEU A 137 -4.99 2.25 -13.52
CA LEU A 137 -5.67 1.66 -14.68
C LEU A 137 -5.84 2.70 -15.79
N SER A 138 -6.28 3.90 -15.45
CA SER A 138 -6.46 5.00 -16.40
C SER A 138 -5.15 5.38 -17.09
N LEU A 139 -4.01 5.33 -16.38
CA LEU A 139 -2.71 5.54 -17.00
C LEU A 139 -2.41 4.48 -18.07
N GLN A 140 -2.71 3.20 -17.81
CA GLN A 140 -2.51 2.11 -18.75
C GLN A 140 -3.43 2.22 -19.98
N GLU A 141 -4.64 2.75 -19.81
CA GLU A 141 -5.57 3.02 -20.91
C GLU A 141 -5.12 4.22 -21.77
N GLN A 142 -4.63 5.28 -21.14
CA GLN A 142 -4.17 6.49 -21.83
C GLN A 142 -2.82 6.31 -22.51
N ARG A 143 -1.97 5.48 -21.95
CA ARG A 143 -0.61 5.20 -22.43
C ARG A 143 -0.35 3.69 -22.52
N PRO A 144 -1.00 3.00 -23.48
CA PRO A 144 -0.90 1.52 -23.59
C PRO A 144 0.51 1.02 -23.94
N GLU A 145 1.39 1.91 -24.38
CA GLU A 145 2.80 1.61 -24.67
C GLU A 145 3.67 1.49 -23.42
N ILE A 146 3.23 2.02 -22.26
CA ILE A 146 4.03 1.91 -21.03
C ILE A 146 3.64 0.67 -20.22
N SER A 147 4.63 0.10 -19.53
CA SER A 147 4.39 -0.97 -18.58
C SER A 147 4.18 -0.39 -17.17
N VAL A 148 3.08 -0.76 -16.52
CA VAL A 148 2.82 -0.44 -15.11
C VAL A 148 2.94 -1.72 -14.30
N LEU A 149 4.03 -1.83 -13.52
CA LEU A 149 4.39 -3.04 -12.79
C LEU A 149 4.48 -2.75 -11.28
N SER A 150 4.45 -3.80 -10.49
CA SER A 150 4.75 -3.69 -9.05
C SER A 150 5.72 -4.79 -8.60
N TYR A 151 6.55 -4.45 -7.62
CA TYR A 151 7.52 -5.37 -7.04
C TYR A 151 7.61 -5.19 -5.53
N SER A 152 7.67 -6.30 -4.80
CA SER A 152 7.94 -6.30 -3.35
C SER A 152 9.13 -7.19 -2.99
N GLN A 153 10.07 -6.62 -2.25
CA GLN A 153 11.19 -7.38 -1.73
C GLN A 153 10.94 -7.94 -0.33
N ARG A 154 10.07 -7.34 0.47
CA ARG A 154 9.85 -7.68 1.87
C ARG A 154 8.39 -7.94 2.21
N LEU A 155 7.54 -6.94 2.03
CA LEU A 155 6.15 -6.98 2.48
C LEU A 155 5.23 -6.26 1.49
N ASN A 156 4.19 -6.95 1.05
CA ASN A 156 3.06 -6.32 0.37
C ASN A 156 1.76 -6.99 0.81
N ALA A 157 1.01 -6.34 1.68
CA ALA A 157 -0.18 -6.93 2.29
C ALA A 157 -1.40 -6.02 2.20
N SER A 158 -2.59 -6.62 2.27
CA SER A 158 -3.88 -5.93 2.39
C SER A 158 -4.06 -4.84 1.30
N ALA A 159 -4.25 -3.57 1.65
CA ALA A 159 -4.37 -2.46 0.69
C ALA A 159 -3.22 -2.40 -0.33
N GLY A 160 -2.01 -2.86 0.04
CA GLY A 160 -0.90 -2.98 -0.89
C GLY A 160 -1.16 -4.03 -1.99
N MET A 161 -1.81 -5.15 -1.67
CA MET A 161 -2.25 -6.15 -2.66
C MET A 161 -3.33 -5.59 -3.58
N TYR A 162 -4.22 -4.76 -3.05
CA TYR A 162 -5.24 -4.09 -3.86
C TYR A 162 -4.60 -3.19 -4.93
N LEU A 163 -3.59 -2.39 -4.57
CA LEU A 163 -2.84 -1.56 -5.51
C LEU A 163 -2.03 -2.39 -6.49
N ALA A 164 -1.36 -3.46 -6.03
CA ALA A 164 -0.62 -4.36 -6.91
C ALA A 164 -1.54 -5.04 -7.93
N ALA A 165 -2.81 -5.32 -7.58
CA ALA A 165 -3.79 -5.86 -8.51
C ALA A 165 -4.22 -4.86 -9.61
N ALA A 166 -3.97 -3.56 -9.44
CA ALA A 166 -4.18 -2.55 -10.47
C ALA A 166 -3.02 -2.45 -11.48
N THR A 167 -1.90 -3.14 -11.25
CA THR A 167 -0.76 -3.19 -12.17
C THR A 167 -0.87 -4.37 -13.14
N GLN A 168 -0.14 -4.33 -14.24
CA GLN A 168 -0.13 -5.40 -15.25
C GLN A 168 0.49 -6.70 -14.72
N ALA A 169 1.52 -6.57 -13.84
CA ALA A 169 2.11 -7.70 -13.17
C ALA A 169 2.64 -7.30 -11.78
N PHE A 170 2.51 -8.21 -10.83
CA PHE A 170 3.08 -8.10 -9.49
C PHE A 170 4.15 -9.16 -9.29
N HIS A 171 5.39 -8.72 -9.08
CA HIS A 171 6.53 -9.57 -8.78
C HIS A 171 6.91 -9.43 -7.31
N ALA A 172 7.38 -10.52 -6.70
CA ALA A 172 7.84 -10.48 -5.32
C ALA A 172 9.12 -11.31 -5.15
N ALA A 173 10.01 -10.89 -4.26
CA ALA A 173 11.12 -11.76 -3.86
C ALA A 173 10.58 -13.05 -3.24
N PRO A 174 11.25 -14.21 -3.40
CA PRO A 174 10.76 -15.49 -2.89
C PRO A 174 10.41 -15.50 -1.40
N GLY A 175 11.18 -14.75 -0.59
CA GLY A 175 10.97 -14.60 0.85
C GLY A 175 10.11 -13.40 1.26
N ALA A 176 9.56 -12.64 0.32
CA ALA A 176 8.66 -11.54 0.66
C ALA A 176 7.33 -12.08 1.21
N TYR A 177 6.75 -11.38 2.19
CA TYR A 177 5.42 -11.67 2.69
C TYR A 177 4.35 -10.95 1.86
N VAL A 178 3.39 -11.71 1.35
CA VAL A 178 2.32 -11.20 0.46
C VAL A 178 0.96 -11.77 0.86
N GLY A 179 -0.12 -11.04 0.58
CA GLY A 179 -1.48 -11.52 0.88
C GLY A 179 -2.23 -10.63 1.86
N SER A 180 -2.78 -11.20 2.94
CA SER A 180 -3.66 -10.47 3.88
C SER A 180 -4.86 -9.82 3.18
N ILE A 181 -5.50 -10.58 2.25
CA ILE A 181 -6.68 -10.12 1.51
C ILE A 181 -7.87 -10.24 2.45
N GLY A 182 -8.33 -9.11 2.95
CA GLY A 182 -9.43 -9.00 3.91
C GLY A 182 -9.52 -7.61 4.50
N THR A 183 -10.64 -7.34 5.17
CA THR A 183 -10.94 -6.06 5.80
C THR A 183 -11.21 -6.24 7.27
N ILE A 184 -10.72 -5.35 8.09
CA ILE A 184 -10.97 -5.29 9.53
C ILE A 184 -11.44 -3.91 9.94
N ALA A 185 -12.27 -3.84 10.98
CA ALA A 185 -12.53 -2.63 11.73
C ALA A 185 -12.45 -2.96 13.22
N ALA A 186 -11.88 -2.05 13.99
CA ALA A 186 -11.81 -2.15 15.45
C ALA A 186 -12.54 -0.96 16.07
N LEU A 187 -13.43 -1.24 17.00
CA LEU A 187 -14.15 -0.25 17.78
C LEU A 187 -13.88 -0.50 19.26
N THR A 188 -13.47 0.54 19.97
CA THR A 188 -13.23 0.42 21.43
C THR A 188 -14.31 1.16 22.19
N ASP A 189 -14.98 0.46 23.12
CA ASP A 189 -15.95 1.02 24.02
C ASP A 189 -15.30 1.43 25.34
N TYR A 190 -15.23 2.74 25.58
CA TYR A 190 -14.72 3.33 26.81
C TYR A 190 -15.84 3.72 27.80
N SER A 191 -17.10 3.37 27.54
CA SER A 191 -18.24 3.79 28.37
C SER A 191 -18.11 3.31 29.82
N GLY A 192 -17.77 2.06 30.03
CA GLY A 192 -17.55 1.50 31.35
C GLY A 192 -16.34 2.10 32.10
N LEU A 193 -15.30 2.53 31.38
CA LEU A 193 -14.18 3.25 31.98
C LEU A 193 -14.60 4.65 32.41
N LYS A 194 -15.31 5.38 31.54
CA LYS A 194 -15.84 6.71 31.86
C LYS A 194 -16.75 6.69 33.07
N GLU A 195 -17.64 5.71 33.19
CA GLU A 195 -18.53 5.53 34.31
C GLU A 195 -17.77 5.38 35.63
N LYS A 196 -16.70 4.57 35.68
CA LYS A 196 -15.84 4.40 36.84
C LYS A 196 -15.20 5.70 37.32
N PHE A 197 -14.95 6.64 36.39
CA PHE A 197 -14.40 7.96 36.69
C PHE A 197 -15.47 9.05 36.88
N GLY A 198 -16.76 8.69 36.93
CA GLY A 198 -17.86 9.65 37.07
C GLY A 198 -18.03 10.56 35.84
N ILE A 199 -17.51 10.19 34.70
CA ILE A 199 -17.61 10.97 33.45
C ILE A 199 -18.87 10.55 32.72
N SER A 200 -19.86 11.41 32.59
CA SER A 200 -21.05 11.20 31.77
C SER A 200 -20.92 11.89 30.41
N THR A 201 -21.22 11.17 29.34
CA THR A 201 -21.27 11.72 27.97
C THR A 201 -22.72 11.69 27.51
N ARG A 202 -23.24 12.83 27.04
CA ARG A 202 -24.55 12.92 26.40
C ARG A 202 -24.36 13.21 24.91
N VAL A 203 -24.89 12.33 24.07
CA VAL A 203 -24.86 12.49 22.61
C VAL A 203 -26.26 12.79 22.13
N TYR A 204 -26.40 13.80 21.29
CA TYR A 204 -27.66 14.19 20.70
C TYR A 204 -27.57 13.99 19.18
N THR A 205 -28.41 13.15 18.64
CA THR A 205 -28.52 12.88 17.20
C THR A 205 -29.96 13.18 16.74
N ALA A 206 -30.15 13.66 15.50
CA ALA A 206 -31.48 14.00 15.01
C ALA A 206 -32.28 12.74 14.64
N ASP A 207 -31.75 11.90 13.74
CA ASP A 207 -32.56 10.86 13.09
C ASP A 207 -31.97 9.45 13.17
N SER A 208 -30.78 9.28 13.76
CA SER A 208 -30.10 7.98 13.75
C SER A 208 -29.16 7.81 14.93
N THR A 209 -29.27 6.68 15.62
CA THR A 209 -28.33 6.26 16.66
C THR A 209 -26.99 5.79 16.08
N LEU A 210 -26.87 5.60 14.77
CA LEU A 210 -25.59 5.23 14.14
C LEU A 210 -24.59 6.39 14.11
N LYS A 211 -25.05 7.64 14.27
CA LYS A 211 -24.16 8.81 14.33
C LYS A 211 -23.43 8.97 15.67
N ASP A 212 -23.80 8.24 16.69
CA ASP A 212 -23.14 8.26 18.01
C ASP A 212 -22.07 7.15 18.14
N LEU A 213 -21.83 6.39 17.10
CA LEU A 213 -20.80 5.36 17.05
C LEU A 213 -19.44 5.88 17.55
N GLY A 214 -18.85 5.20 18.54
CA GLY A 214 -17.60 5.60 19.18
C GLY A 214 -17.70 6.79 20.16
N ARG A 215 -18.91 7.31 20.45
CA ARG A 215 -19.13 8.40 21.39
C ARG A 215 -19.84 7.99 22.68
N GLY A 216 -20.61 6.91 22.63
CA GLY A 216 -21.32 6.29 23.74
C GLY A 216 -21.07 4.79 23.77
N PRO A 217 -21.88 4.02 24.53
CA PRO A 217 -21.83 2.58 24.54
C PRO A 217 -22.07 1.99 23.14
N ILE A 218 -21.36 0.93 22.80
CA ILE A 218 -21.61 0.19 21.57
C ILE A 218 -22.93 -0.57 21.72
N THR A 219 -23.80 -0.44 20.72
CA THR A 219 -25.12 -1.09 20.68
C THR A 219 -25.14 -2.18 19.61
N ASP A 220 -26.14 -3.09 19.66
CA ASP A 220 -26.36 -4.12 18.64
C ASP A 220 -26.55 -3.50 17.23
N ALA A 221 -27.16 -2.30 17.16
CA ALA A 221 -27.29 -1.58 15.89
C ALA A 221 -25.93 -1.12 15.34
N HIS A 222 -25.02 -0.66 16.20
CA HIS A 222 -23.65 -0.34 15.85
C HIS A 222 -22.90 -1.58 15.37
N ASP A 223 -23.00 -2.69 16.07
CA ASP A 223 -22.36 -3.94 15.72
C ASP A 223 -22.83 -4.46 14.37
N THR A 224 -24.15 -4.44 14.12
CA THR A 224 -24.73 -4.86 12.84
C THR A 224 -24.21 -3.99 11.71
N HIS A 225 -24.29 -2.66 11.86
CA HIS A 225 -23.80 -1.74 10.85
C HIS A 225 -22.31 -1.92 10.54
N MET A 226 -21.49 -2.10 11.58
CA MET A 226 -20.04 -2.30 11.39
C MET A 226 -19.73 -3.64 10.71
N LYS A 227 -20.44 -4.73 11.05
CA LYS A 227 -20.29 -6.01 10.38
C LYS A 227 -20.66 -5.93 8.90
N ASP A 228 -21.78 -5.30 8.57
CA ASP A 228 -22.23 -5.12 7.20
C ASP A 228 -21.24 -4.28 6.39
N MET A 229 -20.71 -3.20 6.97
CA MET A 229 -19.71 -2.36 6.34
C MET A 229 -18.40 -3.11 6.07
N VAL A 230 -17.88 -3.84 7.06
CA VAL A 230 -16.65 -4.64 6.91
C VAL A 230 -16.85 -5.74 5.87
N GLN A 231 -18.03 -6.39 5.86
CA GLN A 231 -18.35 -7.43 4.87
C GLN A 231 -18.39 -6.84 3.46
N SER A 232 -19.04 -5.70 3.27
CA SER A 232 -19.12 -5.00 1.97
C SER A 232 -17.73 -4.68 1.40
N TYR A 233 -16.83 -4.09 2.21
CA TYR A 233 -15.46 -3.83 1.78
C TYR A 233 -14.65 -5.10 1.54
N SER A 234 -14.88 -6.15 2.34
CA SER A 234 -14.24 -7.44 2.14
C SER A 234 -14.66 -8.08 0.81
N ASP A 235 -15.94 -8.03 0.49
CA ASP A 235 -16.48 -8.58 -0.75
C ASP A 235 -15.98 -7.80 -1.98
N GLU A 236 -15.94 -6.47 -1.90
CA GLU A 236 -15.34 -5.62 -2.94
C GLU A 236 -13.88 -5.99 -3.17
N PHE A 237 -13.07 -6.11 -2.11
CA PHE A 237 -11.67 -6.48 -2.22
C PHE A 237 -11.48 -7.88 -2.83
N LYS A 238 -12.25 -8.87 -2.38
CA LYS A 238 -12.20 -10.23 -2.92
C LYS A 238 -12.58 -10.27 -4.41
N ASN A 239 -13.64 -9.56 -4.79
CA ASN A 239 -14.05 -9.45 -6.18
C ASN A 239 -12.97 -8.80 -7.04
N TRP A 240 -12.36 -7.70 -6.54
CA TRP A 240 -11.24 -7.04 -7.18
C TRP A 240 -10.06 -7.99 -7.45
N MET A 241 -9.63 -8.74 -6.43
CA MET A 241 -8.53 -9.71 -6.56
C MET A 241 -8.89 -10.86 -7.51
N LYS A 242 -10.14 -11.35 -7.46
CA LYS A 242 -10.62 -12.38 -8.37
C LYS A 242 -10.63 -11.91 -9.82
N GLU A 243 -11.17 -10.73 -10.08
CA GLU A 243 -11.28 -10.17 -11.43
C GLU A 243 -9.93 -9.81 -12.02
N ARG A 244 -9.07 -9.20 -11.22
CA ARG A 244 -7.78 -8.68 -11.69
C ARG A 244 -6.67 -9.72 -11.71
N ARG A 245 -6.70 -10.68 -10.79
CA ARG A 245 -5.60 -11.59 -10.51
C ARG A 245 -5.98 -13.08 -10.57
N GLY A 246 -7.26 -13.41 -10.70
CA GLY A 246 -7.73 -14.78 -10.70
C GLY A 246 -7.53 -15.52 -9.36
N VAL A 247 -7.40 -14.79 -8.25
CA VAL A 247 -7.19 -15.39 -6.92
C VAL A 247 -8.41 -16.20 -6.51
N ASP A 248 -8.20 -17.42 -6.04
CA ASP A 248 -9.27 -18.28 -5.51
C ASP A 248 -9.77 -17.76 -4.15
N SER A 249 -11.08 -17.90 -3.91
CA SER A 249 -11.71 -17.42 -2.68
C SER A 249 -11.14 -18.06 -1.40
N SER A 250 -10.63 -19.28 -1.49
CA SER A 250 -9.99 -19.98 -0.36
C SER A 250 -8.69 -19.34 0.10
N ALA A 251 -8.07 -18.51 -0.74
CA ALA A 251 -6.87 -17.73 -0.42
C ALA A 251 -7.18 -16.32 0.11
N MET A 252 -8.48 -15.97 0.31
CA MET A 252 -8.90 -14.60 0.65
C MET A 252 -9.60 -14.51 2.00
N HIS A 253 -8.93 -15.02 3.05
CA HIS A 253 -9.39 -14.96 4.45
C HIS A 253 -8.39 -14.28 5.39
N GLY A 254 -7.63 -13.31 4.87
CA GLY A 254 -6.64 -12.58 5.65
C GLY A 254 -5.30 -13.31 5.82
N GLN A 255 -5.09 -14.44 5.13
CA GLN A 255 -3.80 -15.14 5.18
C GLN A 255 -2.69 -14.33 4.49
N ALA A 256 -1.46 -14.50 4.98
CA ALA A 256 -0.25 -14.04 4.34
C ALA A 256 0.74 -15.19 4.18
N TRP A 257 1.53 -15.15 3.12
CA TRP A 257 2.49 -16.22 2.77
C TRP A 257 3.84 -15.61 2.41
N GLU A 258 4.91 -16.39 2.56
CA GLU A 258 6.09 -16.13 1.75
C GLU A 258 5.71 -16.28 0.27
N ALA A 259 6.14 -15.36 -0.58
CA ALA A 259 5.71 -15.27 -1.97
C ALA A 259 5.90 -16.58 -2.76
N ARG A 260 7.00 -17.32 -2.49
CA ARG A 260 7.28 -18.64 -3.09
C ARG A 260 6.26 -19.74 -2.73
N LEU A 261 5.50 -19.55 -1.64
CA LEU A 261 4.49 -20.48 -1.13
C LEU A 261 3.06 -19.96 -1.33
N ALA A 262 2.93 -18.76 -1.92
CA ALA A 262 1.64 -18.14 -2.11
C ALA A 262 0.80 -18.89 -3.16
N PRO A 263 -0.52 -18.96 -2.99
CA PRO A 263 -1.42 -19.49 -4.01
C PRO A 263 -1.33 -18.75 -5.34
N SER A 264 -1.74 -19.42 -6.41
CA SER A 264 -1.82 -18.84 -7.76
C SER A 264 -2.62 -17.54 -7.78
N GLY A 265 -2.18 -16.55 -8.54
CA GLY A 265 -2.80 -15.24 -8.66
C GLY A 265 -2.33 -14.22 -7.62
N ILE A 266 -1.71 -14.65 -6.52
CA ILE A 266 -1.16 -13.72 -5.52
C ILE A 266 0.04 -12.96 -6.09
N THR A 267 0.96 -13.66 -6.76
CA THR A 267 2.08 -13.06 -7.50
C THR A 267 2.18 -13.65 -8.90
N ASP A 268 2.72 -12.89 -9.87
CA ASP A 268 3.00 -13.40 -11.22
C ASP A 268 4.33 -14.12 -11.29
N SER A 269 5.32 -13.68 -10.50
CA SER A 269 6.65 -14.29 -10.48
C SER A 269 7.37 -14.02 -9.16
N THR A 270 8.17 -14.99 -8.76
CA THR A 270 9.12 -14.90 -7.64
C THR A 270 10.57 -15.11 -8.10
N ALA A 271 10.84 -14.86 -9.39
CA ALA A 271 12.16 -15.10 -9.98
C ALA A 271 13.25 -14.12 -9.53
N PHE A 272 12.85 -12.90 -9.12
CA PHE A 272 13.79 -11.84 -8.76
C PHE A 272 13.98 -11.79 -7.24
N VAL A 273 15.21 -12.01 -6.78
CA VAL A 273 15.54 -11.96 -5.35
C VAL A 273 15.67 -10.52 -4.87
N THR A 274 16.15 -9.63 -5.74
CA THR A 274 16.36 -8.21 -5.40
C THR A 274 15.58 -7.29 -6.35
N PHE A 275 15.26 -6.08 -5.86
CA PHE A 275 14.68 -5.03 -6.70
C PHE A 275 15.58 -4.66 -7.88
N ALA A 276 16.89 -4.71 -7.69
CA ALA A 276 17.87 -4.40 -8.71
C ALA A 276 17.83 -5.39 -9.88
N GLU A 277 17.71 -6.70 -9.61
CA GLU A 277 17.55 -7.75 -10.65
C GLU A 277 16.25 -7.53 -11.43
N PHE A 278 15.15 -7.27 -10.72
CA PHE A 278 13.87 -6.96 -11.33
C PHE A 278 13.96 -5.73 -12.24
N LEU A 279 14.54 -4.64 -11.73
CA LEU A 279 14.67 -3.38 -12.47
C LEU A 279 15.58 -3.51 -13.68
N ALA A 280 16.70 -4.26 -13.57
CA ALA A 280 17.57 -4.52 -14.71
C ALA A 280 16.82 -5.20 -15.85
N THR A 281 16.02 -6.22 -15.53
CA THR A 281 15.18 -6.91 -16.52
C THR A 281 14.12 -5.97 -17.12
N ALA A 282 13.48 -5.15 -16.30
CA ALA A 282 12.49 -4.17 -16.77
C ALA A 282 13.12 -3.07 -17.66
N LEU A 283 14.40 -2.77 -17.49
CA LEU A 283 15.18 -1.84 -18.33
C LEU A 283 15.73 -2.49 -19.61
N GLY A 284 15.61 -3.81 -19.77
CA GLY A 284 16.17 -4.56 -20.89
C GLY A 284 17.69 -4.74 -20.83
N LEU A 285 18.24 -4.88 -19.63
CA LEU A 285 19.67 -5.01 -19.33
C LEU A 285 20.06 -6.45 -19.01
#